data_8e2c549b24305141e82392f15e4c2705
#
_entry.id   8e2c549b24305141e82392f15e4c2705
#
_cell.length_a   1.000
_cell.length_b   1.000
_cell.length_c   1.000
_cell.angle_alpha   90.00
_cell.angle_beta   90.00
_cell.angle_gamma   90.00
#
_symmetry.space_group_name_H-M   'P 1'
#
loop_
_entity.id
_entity.type
_entity.pdbx_description
1 polymer ?
#
loop_
_entity_poly.entity_id
_entity_poly.type
_entity_poly.pdbx_seq_one_letter_code
_entity_poly.pdbx_strand_id
1 'polypeptide(L)'
;YITKPQHYTSSKKYPVVLFAHGYLGSWELYQGLFSSLKNCFVVSIATHNLSGIFSHEDINRIFKFYLPMLKKEGYSIDESRLHLIGLSNGGSASNIALRSFDNKFKTITYISTSCDVVKKTHTEVLLIGGGQDNSSNNLPTSTKRLQRCGTKAVLLFDEKEKHYMLIHQKERIIDF
;
A
#
# COMPACT_ATOMS: atom_id res chain seq x y z
N TYR A 1 9.14 -3.33 10.61
CA TYR A 1 9.55 -1.96 10.97
C TYR A 1 8.35 -1.07 11.16
N ILE A 2 8.43 -0.15 12.16
CA ILE A 2 7.37 0.79 12.49
C ILE A 2 7.97 2.19 12.59
N THR A 3 7.41 3.14 11.84
CA THR A 3 7.65 4.57 12.02
C THR A 3 6.43 5.19 12.68
N LYS A 4 6.65 5.93 13.76
CA LYS A 4 5.58 6.60 14.51
C LYS A 4 5.24 7.96 13.89
N PRO A 5 4.01 8.45 14.08
CA PRO A 5 3.64 9.82 13.75
C PRO A 5 4.61 10.82 14.41
N GLN A 6 4.91 11.90 13.71
CA GLN A 6 5.63 13.02 14.32
C GLN A 6 4.77 13.62 15.44
N HIS A 7 5.35 13.87 16.60
CA HIS A 7 4.61 14.35 17.80
C HIS A 7 3.49 13.39 18.25
N TYR A 8 3.77 12.08 18.22
CA TYR A 8 2.83 11.06 18.68
C TYR A 8 2.38 11.31 20.12
N THR A 9 1.07 11.20 20.35
CA THR A 9 0.45 11.17 21.69
C THR A 9 -0.51 9.99 21.79
N SER A 10 -0.61 9.36 22.95
CA SER A 10 -1.55 8.24 23.16
C SER A 10 -3.03 8.66 23.24
N SER A 11 -3.28 9.96 23.42
CA SER A 11 -4.64 10.52 23.49
C SER A 11 -5.36 10.63 22.14
N LYS A 12 -4.61 10.52 21.03
CA LYS A 12 -5.14 10.65 19.66
C LYS A 12 -4.96 9.33 18.91
N LYS A 13 -5.97 8.92 18.15
CA LYS A 13 -5.86 7.76 17.22
C LYS A 13 -5.29 8.17 15.88
N TYR A 14 -4.38 7.37 15.34
CA TYR A 14 -3.68 7.66 14.09
C TYR A 14 -3.95 6.60 13.03
N PRO A 15 -4.06 7.00 11.74
CA PRO A 15 -4.10 6.06 10.62
C PRO A 15 -2.89 5.15 10.61
N VAL A 16 -3.03 4.00 9.98
CA VAL A 16 -1.93 3.06 9.75
C VAL A 16 -1.75 2.83 8.25
N VAL A 17 -0.57 3.13 7.75
CA VAL A 17 -0.12 2.79 6.41
C VAL A 17 0.72 1.51 6.50
N LEU A 18 0.21 0.45 5.90
CA LEU A 18 0.88 -0.84 5.78
C LEU A 18 1.63 -0.86 4.46
N PHE A 19 2.93 -1.07 4.49
CA PHE A 19 3.77 -1.10 3.29
C PHE A 19 4.25 -2.51 3.00
N ALA A 20 3.85 -3.03 1.84
CA ALA A 20 4.28 -4.31 1.29
C ALA A 20 5.42 -4.08 0.30
N HIS A 21 6.60 -4.56 0.66
CA HIS A 21 7.85 -4.33 -0.09
C HIS A 21 7.91 -5.09 -1.42
N GLY A 22 8.82 -4.65 -2.30
CA GLY A 22 9.15 -5.33 -3.54
C GLY A 22 10.14 -6.50 -3.35
N TYR A 23 10.71 -6.97 -4.46
CA TYR A 23 11.73 -8.03 -4.48
C TYR A 23 12.94 -7.66 -3.62
N LEU A 24 13.52 -8.64 -2.93
CA LEU A 24 14.65 -8.53 -1.99
C LEU A 24 14.41 -7.67 -0.74
N GLY A 25 13.20 -7.23 -0.47
CA GLY A 25 12.74 -6.73 0.81
C GLY A 25 13.60 -5.68 1.50
N SER A 26 13.73 -4.50 0.94
CA SER A 26 14.45 -3.42 1.59
C SER A 26 13.48 -2.56 2.44
N TRP A 27 13.07 -3.10 3.59
CA TRP A 27 12.10 -2.43 4.47
C TRP A 27 12.54 -1.04 4.92
N GLU A 28 13.81 -0.87 5.27
CA GLU A 28 14.36 0.39 5.76
C GLU A 28 14.44 1.46 4.66
N LEU A 29 14.93 1.08 3.47
CA LEU A 29 15.10 2.00 2.36
C LEU A 29 13.76 2.62 1.96
N TYR A 30 12.76 1.79 1.70
CA TYR A 30 11.47 2.27 1.25
C TYR A 30 10.66 2.93 2.35
N GLN A 31 10.84 2.53 3.61
CA GLN A 31 10.19 3.19 4.74
C GLN A 31 10.68 4.65 4.88
N GLY A 32 11.95 4.91 4.60
CA GLY A 32 12.49 6.28 4.53
C GLY A 32 11.81 7.15 3.48
N LEU A 33 11.31 6.56 2.38
CA LEU A 33 10.55 7.30 1.36
C LEU A 33 9.21 7.83 1.89
N PHE A 34 8.62 7.19 2.89
CA PHE A 34 7.36 7.62 3.52
C PHE A 34 7.56 8.48 4.77
N SER A 35 8.79 8.94 5.05
CA SER A 35 9.09 9.77 6.22
C SER A 35 8.36 11.12 6.26
N SER A 36 7.85 11.58 5.11
CA SER A 36 7.00 12.77 5.00
C SER A 36 5.56 12.55 5.43
N LEU A 37 5.12 11.30 5.58
CA LEU A 37 3.80 10.97 6.13
C LEU A 37 3.80 11.14 7.67
N LYS A 38 3.77 12.38 8.13
CA LYS A 38 4.03 12.76 9.52
C LYS A 38 2.91 12.42 10.51
N ASN A 39 1.68 12.19 10.02
CA ASN A 39 0.48 12.06 10.85
C ASN A 39 -0.10 10.64 10.89
N CYS A 40 0.67 9.61 10.58
CA CYS A 40 0.26 8.21 10.60
C CYS A 40 1.39 7.29 11.09
N PHE A 41 1.03 6.08 11.48
CA PHE A 41 2.01 5.00 11.59
C PHE A 41 2.32 4.48 10.18
N VAL A 42 3.60 4.24 9.89
CA VAL A 42 4.02 3.49 8.70
C VAL A 42 4.60 2.16 9.17
N VAL A 43 4.00 1.06 8.75
CA VAL A 43 4.37 -0.30 9.16
C VAL A 43 4.80 -1.08 7.93
N SER A 44 6.08 -1.34 7.79
CA SER A 44 6.57 -2.26 6.76
C SER A 44 6.29 -3.70 7.19
N ILE A 45 5.50 -4.39 6.36
CA ILE A 45 5.17 -5.81 6.55
C ILE A 45 6.10 -6.68 5.70
N ALA A 46 6.43 -7.86 6.20
CA ALA A 46 7.30 -8.81 5.53
C ALA A 46 6.53 -10.06 5.10
N THR A 47 6.99 -10.66 4.01
CA THR A 47 6.63 -12.04 3.67
C THR A 47 7.40 -13.02 4.55
N HIS A 48 6.90 -14.24 4.69
CA HIS A 48 7.63 -15.34 5.35
C HIS A 48 8.90 -15.77 4.58
N ASN A 49 9.03 -15.32 3.33
CA ASN A 49 10.24 -15.43 2.51
C ASN A 49 10.63 -14.05 1.96
N LEU A 50 11.82 -13.89 1.45
CA LEU A 50 12.35 -12.61 0.95
C LEU A 50 11.92 -12.26 -0.48
N SER A 51 11.00 -13.01 -1.09
CA SER A 51 10.58 -12.78 -2.48
C SER A 51 9.79 -11.49 -2.69
N GLY A 52 9.15 -10.97 -1.63
CA GLY A 52 8.20 -9.86 -1.72
C GLY A 52 6.85 -10.26 -2.34
N ILE A 53 6.65 -11.56 -2.63
CA ILE A 53 5.37 -12.07 -3.11
C ILE A 53 4.55 -12.51 -1.88
N PHE A 54 3.55 -11.71 -1.57
CA PHE A 54 2.68 -11.92 -0.42
C PHE A 54 1.64 -13.01 -0.70
N SER A 55 1.32 -13.78 0.32
CA SER A 55 0.24 -14.76 0.34
C SER A 55 -1.01 -14.23 1.04
N HIS A 56 -2.12 -14.95 0.92
CA HIS A 56 -3.35 -14.65 1.66
C HIS A 56 -3.11 -14.68 3.18
N GLU A 57 -2.27 -15.60 3.66
CA GLU A 57 -1.94 -15.70 5.09
C GLU A 57 -1.09 -14.52 5.56
N ASP A 58 -0.18 -14.00 4.74
CA ASP A 58 0.60 -12.80 5.10
C ASP A 58 -0.33 -11.59 5.34
N ILE A 59 -1.36 -11.42 4.49
CA ILE A 59 -2.35 -10.35 4.68
C ILE A 59 -3.24 -10.62 5.90
N ASN A 60 -3.63 -11.86 6.13
CA ASN A 60 -4.42 -12.25 7.29
C ASN A 60 -3.67 -11.99 8.62
N ARG A 61 -2.35 -12.17 8.63
CA ARG A 61 -1.48 -11.86 9.79
C ARG A 61 -1.51 -10.40 10.20
N ILE A 62 -1.83 -9.47 9.29
CA ILE A 62 -2.03 -8.06 9.64
C ILE A 62 -3.08 -7.94 10.75
N PHE A 63 -4.20 -8.61 10.57
CA PHE A 63 -5.35 -8.53 11.48
C PHE A 63 -5.20 -9.44 12.70
N LYS A 64 -4.56 -10.60 12.54
CA LYS A 64 -4.39 -11.58 13.63
C LYS A 64 -3.22 -11.24 14.56
N PHE A 65 -2.18 -10.60 14.06
CA PHE A 65 -0.93 -10.40 14.82
C PHE A 65 -0.47 -8.94 14.84
N TYR A 66 -0.31 -8.27 13.69
CA TYR A 66 0.35 -6.97 13.66
C TYR A 66 -0.47 -5.87 14.33
N LEU A 67 -1.75 -5.71 13.98
CA LEU A 67 -2.60 -4.69 14.61
C LEU A 67 -2.85 -4.98 16.11
N PRO A 68 -3.16 -6.22 16.54
CA PRO A 68 -3.24 -6.55 17.97
C PRO A 68 -1.94 -6.30 18.73
N MET A 69 -0.79 -6.62 18.13
CA MET A 69 0.53 -6.35 18.74
C MET A 69 0.74 -4.84 18.95
N LEU A 70 0.46 -4.01 17.93
CA LEU A 70 0.57 -2.57 18.05
C LEU A 70 -0.27 -2.01 19.20
N LYS A 71 -1.50 -2.51 19.36
CA LYS A 71 -2.38 -2.10 20.47
C LYS A 71 -1.84 -2.57 21.82
N LYS A 72 -1.31 -3.80 21.89
CA LYS A 72 -0.71 -4.35 23.12
C LYS A 72 0.52 -3.53 23.55
N GLU A 73 1.31 -3.03 22.60
CA GLU A 73 2.44 -2.13 22.84
C GLU A 73 2.01 -0.69 23.20
N GLY A 74 0.72 -0.44 23.33
CA GLY A 74 0.19 0.86 23.73
C GLY A 74 0.07 1.89 22.59
N TYR A 75 0.20 1.46 21.32
CA TYR A 75 0.04 2.39 20.20
C TYR A 75 -1.43 2.68 19.92
N SER A 76 -1.77 3.96 19.87
CA SER A 76 -3.12 4.46 19.62
C SER A 76 -3.40 4.51 18.10
N ILE A 77 -3.76 3.37 17.53
CA ILE A 77 -4.06 3.21 16.10
C ILE A 77 -5.56 3.36 15.82
N ASP A 78 -5.89 3.84 14.62
CA ASP A 78 -7.25 3.91 14.10
C ASP A 78 -7.46 2.82 13.04
N GLU A 79 -8.07 1.72 13.43
CA GLU A 79 -8.35 0.59 12.53
C GLU A 79 -9.41 0.90 11.45
N SER A 80 -10.14 2.00 11.56
CA SER A 80 -11.05 2.47 10.50
C SER A 80 -10.32 3.20 9.37
N ARG A 81 -9.05 3.56 9.58
CA ARG A 81 -8.18 4.25 8.63
C ARG A 81 -6.90 3.44 8.37
N LEU A 82 -7.10 2.23 7.85
CA LEU A 82 -6.02 1.37 7.36
C LEU A 82 -5.80 1.61 5.87
N HIS A 83 -4.56 1.78 5.49
CA HIS A 83 -4.11 1.99 4.13
C HIS A 83 -3.06 0.93 3.79
N LEU A 84 -3.14 0.33 2.60
CA LEU A 84 -2.16 -0.64 2.13
C LEU A 84 -1.46 -0.10 0.87
N ILE A 85 -0.15 -0.15 0.87
CA ILE A 85 0.69 0.18 -0.30
C ILE A 85 1.47 -1.06 -0.70
N GLY A 86 1.31 -1.50 -1.94
CA GLY A 86 2.11 -2.57 -2.54
C GLY A 86 3.03 -2.03 -3.63
N LEU A 87 4.34 -2.20 -3.45
CA LEU A 87 5.37 -1.80 -4.41
C LEU A 87 5.91 -3.02 -5.15
N SER A 88 5.91 -2.98 -6.49
CA SER A 88 6.50 -4.04 -7.32
C SER A 88 5.91 -5.42 -6.96
N ASN A 89 6.72 -6.39 -6.52
CA ASN A 89 6.23 -7.69 -6.03
C ASN A 89 5.22 -7.56 -4.88
N GLY A 90 5.31 -6.50 -4.07
CA GLY A 90 4.32 -6.16 -3.05
C GLY A 90 2.92 -5.89 -3.59
N GLY A 91 2.77 -5.68 -4.89
CA GLY A 91 1.46 -5.63 -5.57
C GLY A 91 0.63 -6.91 -5.41
N SER A 92 1.29 -8.04 -5.13
CA SER A 92 0.59 -9.29 -4.73
C SER A 92 -0.24 -9.08 -3.47
N ALA A 93 0.29 -8.33 -2.48
CA ALA A 93 -0.47 -7.94 -1.29
C ALA A 93 -1.68 -7.09 -1.64
N SER A 94 -1.51 -6.08 -2.52
CA SER A 94 -2.61 -5.22 -2.97
C SER A 94 -3.68 -6.01 -3.72
N ASN A 95 -3.29 -6.95 -4.59
CA ASN A 95 -4.23 -7.82 -5.31
C ASN A 95 -5.00 -8.74 -4.36
N ILE A 96 -4.34 -9.34 -3.36
CA ILE A 96 -5.00 -10.19 -2.35
C ILE A 96 -5.92 -9.34 -1.48
N ALA A 97 -5.45 -8.18 -1.02
CA ALA A 97 -6.25 -7.28 -0.19
C ALA A 97 -7.51 -6.81 -0.93
N LEU A 98 -7.39 -6.37 -2.18
CA LEU A 98 -8.53 -5.95 -2.97
C LEU A 98 -9.51 -7.09 -3.25
N ARG A 99 -9.01 -8.32 -3.45
CA ARG A 99 -9.85 -9.50 -3.70
C ARG A 99 -10.63 -9.95 -2.48
N SER A 100 -9.97 -10.03 -1.31
CA SER A 100 -10.47 -10.76 -0.14
C SER A 100 -10.62 -9.95 1.14
N PHE A 101 -10.04 -8.76 1.21
CA PHE A 101 -9.98 -7.93 2.42
C PHE A 101 -10.33 -6.46 2.16
N ASP A 102 -10.94 -6.15 1.02
CA ASP A 102 -11.21 -4.76 0.61
C ASP A 102 -11.98 -3.95 1.66
N ASN A 103 -12.95 -4.57 2.35
CA ASN A 103 -13.72 -3.93 3.41
C ASN A 103 -12.91 -3.58 4.69
N LYS A 104 -11.66 -4.00 4.76
CA LYS A 104 -10.74 -3.72 5.88
C LYS A 104 -9.87 -2.48 5.64
N PHE A 105 -9.76 -2.03 4.39
CA PHE A 105 -8.87 -0.94 4.02
C PHE A 105 -9.64 0.29 3.53
N LYS A 106 -9.18 1.47 3.95
CA LYS A 106 -9.68 2.75 3.42
C LYS A 106 -9.17 2.97 1.99
N THR A 107 -7.87 2.70 1.77
CA THR A 107 -7.25 2.73 0.45
C THR A 107 -6.36 1.51 0.22
N ILE A 108 -6.28 1.07 -1.02
CA ILE A 108 -5.30 0.08 -1.50
C ILE A 108 -4.55 0.71 -2.68
N THR A 109 -3.23 0.79 -2.54
CA THR A 109 -2.35 1.44 -3.50
C THR A 109 -1.47 0.42 -4.21
N TYR A 110 -1.32 0.59 -5.51
CA TYR A 110 -0.41 -0.16 -6.39
C TYR A 110 0.66 0.79 -6.89
N ILE A 111 1.93 0.47 -6.68
CA ILE A 111 3.06 1.27 -7.19
C ILE A 111 3.98 0.36 -8.01
N SER A 112 4.20 0.72 -9.29
CA SER A 112 5.10 -0.02 -10.19
C SER A 112 4.80 -1.52 -10.24
N THR A 113 3.52 -1.88 -10.33
CA THR A 113 3.03 -3.27 -10.34
C THR A 113 1.70 -3.39 -11.05
N SER A 114 1.27 -4.61 -11.37
CA SER A 114 -0.02 -4.87 -12.00
C SER A 114 -1.19 -4.84 -11.02
N CYS A 115 -2.34 -4.35 -11.47
CA CYS A 115 -3.63 -4.51 -10.80
C CYS A 115 -4.49 -5.51 -11.58
N ASP A 116 -4.56 -6.75 -11.06
CA ASP A 116 -5.22 -7.87 -11.74
C ASP A 116 -6.65 -8.11 -11.23
N VAL A 117 -7.05 -7.38 -10.20
CA VAL A 117 -8.38 -7.51 -9.59
C VAL A 117 -9.28 -6.38 -10.03
N VAL A 118 -10.46 -6.73 -10.54
CA VAL A 118 -11.50 -5.76 -10.91
C VAL A 118 -12.79 -6.18 -10.23
N LYS A 119 -13.25 -5.38 -9.29
CA LYS A 119 -14.50 -5.61 -8.56
C LYS A 119 -15.10 -4.29 -8.09
N LYS A 120 -16.39 -4.30 -7.75
CA LYS A 120 -17.04 -3.20 -7.03
C LYS A 120 -16.64 -3.26 -5.56
N THR A 121 -16.16 -2.14 -5.02
CA THR A 121 -15.79 -1.99 -3.60
C THR A 121 -15.95 -0.54 -3.15
N HIS A 122 -16.07 -0.34 -1.82
CA HIS A 122 -16.02 0.98 -1.19
C HIS A 122 -14.60 1.45 -0.87
N THR A 123 -13.62 0.55 -0.95
CA THR A 123 -12.19 0.88 -0.82
C THR A 123 -11.74 1.70 -2.01
N GLU A 124 -11.09 2.82 -1.76
CA GLU A 124 -10.47 3.61 -2.82
C GLU A 124 -9.20 2.92 -3.32
N VAL A 125 -9.04 2.86 -4.65
CA VAL A 125 -7.90 2.19 -5.28
C VAL A 125 -7.03 3.22 -5.97
N LEU A 126 -5.76 3.32 -5.52
CA LEU A 126 -4.76 4.20 -6.10
C LEU A 126 -3.80 3.38 -6.96
N LEU A 127 -3.61 3.80 -8.21
CA LEU A 127 -2.74 3.10 -9.16
C LEU A 127 -1.66 4.07 -9.63
N ILE A 128 -0.40 3.70 -9.44
CA ILE A 128 0.76 4.55 -9.68
C ILE A 128 1.77 3.78 -10.53
N GLY A 129 2.12 4.29 -11.69
CA GLY A 129 3.05 3.58 -12.56
C GLY A 129 3.64 4.41 -13.69
N GLY A 130 4.65 3.83 -14.33
CA GLY A 130 5.35 4.42 -15.45
C GLY A 130 5.07 3.70 -16.78
N GLY A 131 4.99 4.45 -17.88
CA GLY A 131 4.77 3.90 -19.22
C GLY A 131 5.93 3.08 -19.76
N GLN A 132 7.13 3.24 -19.20
CA GLN A 132 8.31 2.45 -19.51
C GLN A 132 8.56 1.32 -18.51
N ASP A 133 7.60 1.02 -17.65
CA ASP A 133 7.61 -0.10 -16.70
C ASP A 133 6.62 -1.17 -17.13
N ASN A 134 7.10 -2.30 -17.64
CA ASN A 134 6.26 -3.42 -18.05
C ASN A 134 5.34 -3.94 -16.95
N SER A 135 5.75 -3.81 -15.68
CA SER A 135 4.93 -4.21 -14.51
C SER A 135 3.67 -3.37 -14.35
N SER A 136 3.68 -2.14 -14.87
CA SER A 136 2.60 -1.15 -14.75
C SER A 136 1.69 -1.07 -15.98
N ASN A 137 1.96 -1.82 -17.04
CA ASN A 137 1.28 -1.69 -18.35
C ASN A 137 -0.24 -1.84 -18.29
N ASN A 138 -0.78 -2.60 -17.34
CA ASN A 138 -2.21 -2.81 -17.22
C ASN A 138 -2.93 -1.74 -16.38
N LEU A 139 -2.20 -0.86 -15.67
CA LEU A 139 -2.81 0.09 -14.73
C LEU A 139 -3.84 1.04 -15.37
N PRO A 140 -3.59 1.64 -16.56
CA PRO A 140 -4.60 2.49 -17.21
C PRO A 140 -5.89 1.72 -17.55
N THR A 141 -5.75 0.48 -18.03
CA THR A 141 -6.90 -0.36 -18.37
C THR A 141 -7.63 -0.82 -17.11
N SER A 142 -6.91 -1.26 -16.08
CA SER A 142 -7.49 -1.69 -14.81
C SER A 142 -8.22 -0.55 -14.10
N THR A 143 -7.68 0.67 -14.14
CA THR A 143 -8.36 1.87 -13.60
C THR A 143 -9.72 2.08 -14.25
N LYS A 144 -9.78 2.08 -15.58
CA LYS A 144 -11.05 2.25 -16.32
C LYS A 144 -12.06 1.14 -15.99
N ARG A 145 -11.59 -0.11 -15.83
CA ARG A 145 -12.45 -1.25 -15.49
C ARG A 145 -12.99 -1.13 -14.07
N LEU A 146 -12.16 -0.76 -13.10
CA LEU A 146 -12.58 -0.50 -11.71
C LEU A 146 -13.63 0.61 -11.64
N GLN A 147 -13.38 1.74 -12.32
CA GLN A 147 -14.34 2.85 -12.40
C GLN A 147 -15.69 2.43 -13.00
N ARG A 148 -15.68 1.64 -14.07
CA ARG A 148 -16.90 1.08 -14.68
C ARG A 148 -17.67 0.16 -13.74
N CYS A 149 -16.99 -0.55 -12.84
CA CYS A 149 -17.61 -1.35 -11.79
C CYS A 149 -18.15 -0.51 -10.62
N GLY A 150 -17.95 0.81 -10.62
CA GLY A 150 -18.38 1.72 -9.55
C GLY A 150 -17.41 1.81 -8.38
N THR A 151 -16.14 1.41 -8.55
CA THR A 151 -15.07 1.60 -7.58
C THR A 151 -14.39 2.94 -7.81
N LYS A 152 -14.15 3.70 -6.75
CA LYS A 152 -13.33 4.92 -6.83
C LYS A 152 -11.89 4.51 -7.08
N ALA A 153 -11.44 4.63 -8.31
CA ALA A 153 -10.08 4.32 -8.74
C ALA A 153 -9.43 5.56 -9.34
N VAL A 154 -8.23 5.89 -8.91
CA VAL A 154 -7.44 7.04 -9.35
C VAL A 154 -6.10 6.57 -9.88
N LEU A 155 -5.67 7.15 -10.99
CA LEU A 155 -4.43 6.79 -11.69
C LEU A 155 -3.46 7.96 -11.70
N LEU A 156 -2.25 7.73 -11.21
CA LEU A 156 -1.07 8.55 -11.46
C LEU A 156 -0.14 7.79 -12.41
N PHE A 157 -0.08 8.22 -13.67
CA PHE A 157 0.69 7.54 -14.70
C PHE A 157 1.56 8.53 -15.46
N ASP A 158 2.84 8.21 -15.60
CA ASP A 158 3.78 9.02 -16.35
C ASP A 158 4.43 8.17 -17.45
N GLU A 159 4.13 8.50 -18.71
CA GLU A 159 4.59 7.73 -19.90
C GLU A 159 6.12 7.61 -20.00
N LYS A 160 6.86 8.51 -19.36
CA LYS A 160 8.33 8.54 -19.40
C LYS A 160 8.99 7.79 -18.25
N GLU A 161 8.22 7.47 -17.20
CA GLU A 161 8.75 6.83 -16.01
C GLU A 161 8.93 5.33 -16.18
N LYS A 162 9.91 4.83 -15.43
CA LYS A 162 10.29 3.42 -15.32
C LYS A 162 9.87 2.85 -13.97
N HIS A 163 10.32 1.64 -13.68
CA HIS A 163 10.00 0.90 -12.45
C HIS A 163 10.30 1.66 -11.14
N TYR A 164 11.27 2.55 -11.15
CA TYR A 164 11.70 3.32 -9.96
C TYR A 164 11.00 4.68 -9.80
N MET A 165 9.80 4.84 -10.34
CA MET A 165 9.02 6.08 -10.25
C MET A 165 8.84 6.56 -8.79
N LEU A 166 8.67 5.66 -7.82
CA LEU A 166 8.57 6.00 -6.41
C LEU A 166 9.79 6.78 -5.89
N ILE A 167 10.99 6.47 -6.39
CA ILE A 167 12.22 7.16 -5.99
C ILE A 167 12.31 8.53 -6.69
N HIS A 168 12.03 8.57 -7.98
CA HIS A 168 12.20 9.77 -8.80
C HIS A 168 11.12 10.83 -8.53
N GLN A 169 9.90 10.42 -8.24
CA GLN A 169 8.74 11.30 -8.08
C GLN A 169 8.08 11.19 -6.69
N LYS A 170 8.89 10.97 -5.67
CA LYS A 170 8.45 10.73 -4.29
C LYS A 170 7.41 11.75 -3.81
N GLU A 171 7.72 13.05 -3.93
CA GLU A 171 6.84 14.12 -3.43
C GLU A 171 5.47 14.08 -4.15
N ARG A 172 5.49 13.95 -5.48
CA ARG A 172 4.26 13.82 -6.27
C ARG A 172 3.39 12.64 -5.87
N ILE A 173 4.02 11.51 -5.49
CA ILE A 173 3.31 10.30 -5.08
C ILE A 173 2.73 10.44 -3.67
N ILE A 174 3.43 11.13 -2.79
CA ILE A 174 2.98 11.33 -1.40
C ILE A 174 1.83 12.33 -1.32
N ASP A 175 1.82 13.34 -2.20
CA ASP A 175 0.77 14.35 -2.28
C ASP A 175 -0.48 13.86 -3.04
N PHE A 176 -0.38 12.74 -3.76
CA PHE A 176 -1.45 12.12 -4.55
C PHE A 176 -2.42 11.34 -3.69
#